data_ab03d25cb2b7207015010aa23c207070
#
_entry.id   ab03d25cb2b7207015010aa23c207070
#
_cell.length_a   1.000
_cell.length_b   1.000
_cell.length_c   1.000
_cell.angle_alpha   90.00
_cell.angle_beta   90.00
_cell.angle_gamma   90.00
#
_symmetry.space_group_name_H-M   'P 1'
#
loop_
_entity.id
_entity.type
_entity.pdbx_description
1 polymer ?
#
loop_
_entity_poly.entity_id
_entity_poly.type
_entity_poly.pdbx_seq_one_letter_code
_entity_poly.pdbx_strand_id
1 'polypeptide(L)'
;MKNFTYKNPSSVEEAVGFLMEPDTVAMGGGTDLLGVLKDGLLPEYPRQVVNLKGIPGLNRIEEREDGLHIGAAATLRDVADSPVVGSRWPALQTAAKSVATPNLRNTATVAGNICQDIRCWYYRYPDILGGKINCARKSGHLCSAMMGENRYHSIFGAAKVCETPCTGKCPAHTDISAYMEMVRAGEYEKAARVLLEVNPMPAITSRVCAHFCMEGCNRNTYDESLNVGSIERFLGDYILEHADQFLKKPERENGKHISIVGSGPAGLTAACYLRQSGYRVTVYEKQKEAGGCLSYAIPAYRLPKEIVRRFVGALEHMGVAFRCGCSVGTDIQLEEIYQDSDGVMLDTGTWKRPLIGLAGEELTRFGLEFLVDVNNYILEKPGSDVVVVGGGNVAMDVAITAKRLGAPNVTMVCLEQRDGMPANEEEVTRALEEGVVIQNGWGPKEVLRRDGAVSGIVFKSCPRVLDETGRFNPVYDEDKLLTLDADIILMAIGQKADLEFLNGAYEVETE
;
A
#
# COMPACT_ATOMS: atom_id res chain seq x y z
N MET A 1 17.03 1.06 -36.62
CA MET A 1 18.04 2.03 -36.18
C MET A 1 18.90 2.41 -37.38
N LYS A 2 19.11 3.72 -37.63
CA LYS A 2 19.97 4.20 -38.72
C LYS A 2 21.43 4.10 -38.28
N ASN A 3 22.35 4.12 -39.26
CA ASN A 3 23.80 4.13 -38.98
C ASN A 3 24.25 5.48 -38.40
N PHE A 4 25.19 5.44 -37.49
CA PHE A 4 25.87 6.60 -36.92
C PHE A 4 27.36 6.29 -36.68
N THR A 5 28.20 7.30 -36.62
CA THR A 5 29.57 7.16 -36.20
C THR A 5 29.68 7.09 -34.69
N TYR A 6 30.49 6.19 -34.15
CA TYR A 6 30.67 6.00 -32.71
C TYR A 6 32.07 6.49 -32.30
N LYS A 7 32.11 7.44 -31.36
CA LYS A 7 33.35 8.03 -30.84
C LYS A 7 33.60 7.64 -29.39
N ASN A 8 34.84 7.33 -29.08
CA ASN A 8 35.31 7.00 -27.73
C ASN A 8 36.43 7.99 -27.32
N PRO A 9 36.06 9.17 -26.83
CA PRO A 9 37.06 10.13 -26.35
C PRO A 9 37.78 9.63 -25.10
N SER A 10 39.03 10.04 -24.96
CA SER A 10 39.90 9.73 -23.82
C SER A 10 39.91 10.83 -22.76
N SER A 11 39.39 12.01 -23.07
CA SER A 11 39.26 13.15 -22.15
C SER A 11 37.95 13.90 -22.33
N VAL A 12 37.64 14.77 -21.35
CA VAL A 12 36.47 15.65 -21.41
C VAL A 12 36.60 16.67 -22.55
N GLU A 13 37.78 17.22 -22.76
CA GLU A 13 38.07 18.21 -23.80
C GLU A 13 37.86 17.60 -25.19
N GLU A 14 38.32 16.37 -25.41
CA GLU A 14 38.09 15.63 -26.65
C GLU A 14 36.60 15.36 -26.87
N ALA A 15 35.87 14.96 -25.81
CA ALA A 15 34.42 14.73 -25.86
C ALA A 15 33.68 16.00 -26.23
N VAL A 16 34.00 17.13 -25.61
CA VAL A 16 33.43 18.45 -25.92
C VAL A 16 33.71 18.81 -27.38
N GLY A 17 34.93 18.60 -27.87
CA GLY A 17 35.26 18.84 -29.28
C GLY A 17 34.33 18.08 -30.25
N PHE A 18 34.10 16.79 -30.01
CA PHE A 18 33.16 16.01 -30.82
C PHE A 18 31.69 16.49 -30.67
N LEU A 19 31.29 16.91 -29.47
CA LEU A 19 29.92 17.34 -29.21
C LEU A 19 29.60 18.73 -29.81
N MET A 20 30.61 19.51 -30.22
CA MET A 20 30.41 20.75 -30.97
C MET A 20 30.10 20.50 -32.46
N GLU A 21 30.33 19.28 -32.95
CA GLU A 21 29.96 18.92 -34.31
C GLU A 21 28.42 18.79 -34.46
N PRO A 22 27.83 19.23 -35.59
CA PRO A 22 26.38 19.08 -35.81
C PRO A 22 25.92 17.63 -35.73
N ASP A 23 24.67 17.43 -35.35
CA ASP A 23 24.00 16.11 -35.28
C ASP A 23 24.77 15.10 -34.39
N THR A 24 25.43 15.60 -33.35
CA THR A 24 26.21 14.78 -32.40
C THR A 24 25.48 14.71 -31.06
N VAL A 25 25.44 13.51 -30.44
CA VAL A 25 24.78 13.29 -29.16
C VAL A 25 25.68 12.52 -28.19
N ALA A 26 25.65 12.93 -26.92
CA ALA A 26 26.37 12.24 -25.84
C ALA A 26 25.65 10.97 -25.42
N MET A 27 26.39 9.91 -25.10
CA MET A 27 25.88 8.67 -24.56
C MET A 27 26.59 8.28 -23.27
N GLY A 28 25.82 8.14 -22.20
CA GLY A 28 26.27 7.46 -20.97
C GLY A 28 26.08 5.95 -21.07
N GLY A 29 25.14 5.39 -20.29
CA GLY A 29 24.81 3.95 -20.33
C GLY A 29 24.05 3.48 -21.56
N GLY A 30 23.51 4.37 -22.37
CA GLY A 30 22.73 4.04 -23.57
C GLY A 30 21.33 3.44 -23.30
N THR A 31 20.97 3.21 -22.07
CA THR A 31 19.71 2.53 -21.68
C THR A 31 18.42 3.29 -22.09
N ASP A 32 18.52 4.59 -22.28
CA ASP A 32 17.43 5.42 -22.82
C ASP A 32 17.67 5.76 -24.28
N LEU A 33 18.84 6.35 -24.60
CA LEU A 33 19.16 6.85 -25.94
C LEU A 33 19.01 5.78 -27.02
N LEU A 34 19.48 4.56 -26.79
CA LEU A 34 19.37 3.50 -27.81
C LEU A 34 17.93 3.11 -28.09
N GLY A 35 17.03 3.15 -27.08
CA GLY A 35 15.60 2.98 -27.29
C GLY A 35 15.01 4.11 -28.15
N VAL A 36 15.34 5.35 -27.80
CA VAL A 36 14.93 6.55 -28.57
C VAL A 36 15.37 6.46 -30.04
N LEU A 37 16.60 6.01 -30.28
CA LEU A 37 17.12 5.83 -31.65
C LEU A 37 16.47 4.68 -32.40
N LYS A 38 16.18 3.55 -31.73
CA LYS A 38 15.48 2.40 -32.32
C LYS A 38 14.06 2.76 -32.76
N ASP A 39 13.36 3.50 -31.93
CA ASP A 39 11.95 3.86 -32.14
C ASP A 39 11.79 5.11 -33.04
N GLY A 40 12.91 5.74 -33.44
CA GLY A 40 12.90 6.91 -34.34
C GLY A 40 12.26 8.16 -33.71
N LEU A 41 12.40 8.34 -32.40
CA LEU A 41 11.69 9.38 -31.65
C LEU A 41 12.24 10.79 -31.84
N LEU A 42 13.50 10.92 -32.20
CA LEU A 42 14.15 12.25 -32.38
C LEU A 42 13.66 12.93 -33.66
N PRO A 43 13.44 14.25 -33.62
CA PRO A 43 13.12 15.04 -34.83
C PRO A 43 14.18 14.88 -35.90
N GLU A 44 15.44 14.93 -35.51
CA GLU A 44 16.63 14.69 -36.35
C GLU A 44 17.43 13.53 -35.78
N TYR A 45 17.87 12.63 -36.68
CA TYR A 45 18.62 11.45 -36.26
C TYR A 45 20.10 11.78 -36.20
N PRO A 46 20.81 11.51 -35.06
CA PRO A 46 22.21 11.88 -34.94
C PRO A 46 23.11 11.12 -35.92
N ARG A 47 24.07 11.82 -36.47
CA ARG A 47 25.14 11.23 -37.31
C ARG A 47 26.27 10.67 -36.47
N GLN A 48 26.42 11.16 -35.26
CA GLN A 48 27.52 10.78 -34.37
C GLN A 48 27.04 10.60 -32.94
N VAL A 49 27.56 9.56 -32.27
CA VAL A 49 27.31 9.27 -30.86
C VAL A 49 28.67 9.24 -30.13
N VAL A 50 28.80 10.03 -29.08
CA VAL A 50 30.01 10.16 -28.26
C VAL A 50 29.82 9.41 -26.94
N ASN A 51 30.61 8.36 -26.73
CA ASN A 51 30.59 7.55 -25.52
C ASN A 51 31.34 8.21 -24.36
N LEU A 52 30.67 8.59 -23.30
CA LEU A 52 31.29 9.25 -22.15
C LEU A 52 31.81 8.25 -21.09
N LYS A 53 31.40 6.99 -21.13
CA LYS A 53 31.80 6.00 -20.10
C LYS A 53 33.26 5.64 -20.08
N GLY A 54 33.95 5.84 -21.22
CA GLY A 54 35.40 5.56 -21.34
C GLY A 54 36.32 6.64 -20.75
N ILE A 55 35.79 7.81 -20.42
CA ILE A 55 36.58 8.94 -19.93
C ILE A 55 37.03 8.71 -18.48
N PRO A 56 38.33 8.67 -18.17
CA PRO A 56 38.80 8.43 -16.81
C PRO A 56 38.31 9.49 -15.82
N GLY A 57 37.90 9.02 -14.64
CA GLY A 57 37.48 9.89 -13.54
C GLY A 57 35.99 10.31 -13.56
N LEU A 58 35.27 10.15 -14.69
CA LEU A 58 33.86 10.47 -14.77
C LEU A 58 32.94 9.51 -14.01
N ASN A 59 33.47 8.43 -13.45
CA ASN A 59 32.70 7.43 -12.68
C ASN A 59 32.94 7.49 -11.16
N ARG A 60 33.70 8.49 -10.67
CA ARG A 60 34.04 8.57 -9.25
C ARG A 60 32.87 9.04 -8.40
N ILE A 61 32.79 8.53 -7.17
CA ILE A 61 31.88 8.97 -6.13
C ILE A 61 32.74 9.36 -4.92
N GLU A 62 32.83 10.64 -4.63
CA GLU A 62 33.74 11.20 -3.63
C GLU A 62 32.99 12.18 -2.72
N GLU A 63 33.26 12.12 -1.43
CA GLU A 63 32.87 13.15 -0.49
C GLU A 63 33.98 14.20 -0.42
N ARG A 64 33.60 15.46 -0.52
CA ARG A 64 34.49 16.61 -0.40
C ARG A 64 33.95 17.58 0.65
N GLU A 65 34.70 18.63 0.96
CA GLU A 65 34.29 19.63 1.95
C GLU A 65 32.96 20.33 1.60
N ASP A 66 32.72 20.54 0.31
CA ASP A 66 31.53 21.19 -0.24
C ASP A 66 30.34 20.22 -0.47
N GLY A 67 30.52 18.90 -0.28
CA GLY A 67 29.46 17.92 -0.42
C GLY A 67 29.84 16.64 -1.13
N LEU A 68 28.81 15.95 -1.65
CA LEU A 68 28.96 14.71 -2.40
C LEU A 68 29.15 15.01 -3.90
N HIS A 69 30.30 14.57 -4.45
CA HIS A 69 30.58 14.63 -5.86
C HIS A 69 30.38 13.29 -6.52
N ILE A 70 29.49 13.25 -7.52
CA ILE A 70 29.20 12.06 -8.31
C ILE A 70 29.53 12.32 -9.77
N GLY A 71 30.43 11.53 -10.31
CA GLY A 71 30.81 11.61 -11.71
C GLY A 71 29.66 11.24 -12.66
N ALA A 72 29.59 11.92 -13.78
CA ALA A 72 28.53 11.77 -14.79
C ALA A 72 28.37 10.34 -15.31
N ALA A 73 29.46 9.57 -15.38
CA ALA A 73 29.49 8.18 -15.83
C ALA A 73 29.39 7.15 -14.69
N ALA A 74 29.26 7.57 -13.41
CA ALA A 74 28.94 6.66 -12.32
C ALA A 74 27.61 5.98 -12.60
N THR A 75 27.54 4.66 -12.41
CA THR A 75 26.30 3.93 -12.64
C THR A 75 25.33 4.12 -11.47
N LEU A 76 24.05 3.95 -11.72
CA LEU A 76 23.04 3.95 -10.66
C LEU A 76 23.30 2.83 -9.65
N ARG A 77 23.92 1.74 -10.08
CA ARG A 77 24.38 0.64 -9.21
C ARG A 77 25.49 1.12 -8.27
N ASP A 78 26.49 1.84 -8.79
CA ASP A 78 27.59 2.36 -7.98
C ASP A 78 27.07 3.30 -6.88
N VAL A 79 26.09 4.15 -7.20
CA VAL A 79 25.43 5.04 -6.21
C VAL A 79 24.63 4.22 -5.19
N ALA A 80 23.86 3.25 -5.66
CA ALA A 80 23.02 2.40 -4.80
C ALA A 80 23.82 1.56 -3.80
N ASP A 81 25.01 1.10 -4.19
CA ASP A 81 25.85 0.23 -3.37
C ASP A 81 26.97 1.01 -2.63
N SER A 82 27.10 2.33 -2.85
CA SER A 82 28.15 3.15 -2.25
C SER A 82 27.96 3.29 -0.73
N PRO A 83 28.94 2.87 0.09
CA PRO A 83 28.88 3.08 1.55
C PRO A 83 28.89 4.57 1.91
N VAL A 84 29.60 5.41 1.16
CA VAL A 84 29.65 6.87 1.36
C VAL A 84 28.26 7.48 1.17
N VAL A 85 27.57 7.11 0.10
CA VAL A 85 26.21 7.59 -0.16
C VAL A 85 25.24 7.07 0.91
N GLY A 86 25.33 5.79 1.26
CA GLY A 86 24.44 5.17 2.23
C GLY A 86 24.54 5.75 3.64
N SER A 87 25.73 6.18 4.05
CA SER A 87 25.96 6.70 5.41
C SER A 87 25.43 8.13 5.61
N ARG A 88 25.52 9.00 4.62
CA ARG A 88 25.22 10.44 4.76
C ARG A 88 24.09 10.93 3.86
N TRP A 89 23.79 10.22 2.77
CA TRP A 89 22.73 10.59 1.81
C TRP A 89 21.78 9.39 1.52
N PRO A 90 21.15 8.80 2.54
CA PRO A 90 20.34 7.59 2.39
C PRO A 90 19.14 7.78 1.44
N ALA A 91 18.59 8.99 1.36
CA ALA A 91 17.52 9.30 0.42
C ALA A 91 17.98 9.15 -1.05
N LEU A 92 19.22 9.60 -1.36
CA LEU A 92 19.80 9.44 -2.70
C LEU A 92 20.07 7.97 -3.02
N GLN A 93 20.57 7.21 -2.03
CA GLN A 93 20.78 5.77 -2.18
C GLN A 93 19.47 5.05 -2.49
N THR A 94 18.43 5.36 -1.72
CA THR A 94 17.08 4.80 -1.91
C THR A 94 16.53 5.18 -3.29
N ALA A 95 16.66 6.43 -3.71
CA ALA A 95 16.26 6.88 -5.02
C ALA A 95 16.99 6.12 -6.14
N ALA A 96 18.32 5.92 -6.03
CA ALA A 96 19.08 5.15 -6.99
C ALA A 96 18.64 3.67 -7.05
N LYS A 97 18.36 3.05 -5.89
CA LYS A 97 17.84 1.69 -5.79
C LYS A 97 16.46 1.54 -6.45
N SER A 98 15.62 2.57 -6.40
CA SER A 98 14.26 2.54 -6.96
C SER A 98 14.19 2.71 -8.48
N VAL A 99 15.30 3.07 -9.15
CA VAL A 99 15.31 3.26 -10.61
C VAL A 99 15.35 1.92 -11.34
N ALA A 100 14.33 1.66 -12.17
CA ALA A 100 14.29 0.54 -13.11
C ALA A 100 14.63 -0.84 -12.48
N THR A 101 15.26 -1.71 -13.25
CA THR A 101 15.69 -3.05 -12.82
C THR A 101 17.19 -3.06 -12.46
N PRO A 102 17.66 -4.06 -11.67
CA PRO A 102 19.09 -4.22 -11.38
C PRO A 102 19.98 -4.22 -12.63
N ASN A 103 19.56 -4.92 -13.69
CA ASN A 103 20.32 -4.99 -14.94
C ASN A 103 20.44 -3.62 -15.61
N LEU A 104 19.39 -2.82 -15.59
CA LEU A 104 19.44 -1.46 -16.11
C LEU A 104 20.35 -0.57 -15.27
N ARG A 105 20.29 -0.66 -13.94
CA ARG A 105 21.14 0.11 -13.02
C ARG A 105 22.63 -0.19 -13.19
N ASN A 106 23.00 -1.41 -13.56
CA ASN A 106 24.39 -1.80 -13.85
C ASN A 106 25.01 -1.04 -15.04
N THR A 107 24.16 -0.50 -15.91
CA THR A 107 24.60 0.16 -17.15
C THR A 107 24.23 1.63 -17.19
N ALA A 108 23.05 1.99 -16.69
CA ALA A 108 22.55 3.35 -16.64
C ALA A 108 23.46 4.23 -15.76
N THR A 109 23.87 5.38 -16.28
CA THR A 109 24.68 6.35 -15.56
C THR A 109 23.83 7.43 -14.91
N VAL A 110 24.37 8.09 -13.87
CA VAL A 110 23.67 9.19 -13.17
C VAL A 110 23.32 10.30 -14.14
N ALA A 111 24.27 10.80 -14.95
CA ALA A 111 23.98 11.83 -15.94
C ALA A 111 22.99 11.35 -17.00
N GLY A 112 23.13 10.11 -17.49
CA GLY A 112 22.17 9.54 -18.45
C GLY A 112 20.76 9.41 -17.88
N ASN A 113 20.61 9.19 -16.57
CA ASN A 113 19.32 9.18 -15.92
C ASN A 113 18.71 10.59 -15.78
N ILE A 114 19.51 11.56 -15.36
CA ILE A 114 19.05 12.96 -15.18
C ILE A 114 18.72 13.60 -16.53
N CYS A 115 19.53 13.33 -17.56
CA CYS A 115 19.40 13.91 -18.90
C CYS A 115 18.57 13.02 -19.85
N GLN A 116 17.92 11.96 -19.37
CA GLN A 116 17.07 11.12 -20.22
C GLN A 116 15.91 11.93 -20.81
N ASP A 117 15.47 11.49 -21.97
CA ASP A 117 14.33 12.12 -22.63
C ASP A 117 13.02 11.84 -21.90
N ILE A 118 12.02 12.71 -22.11
CA ILE A 118 10.72 12.58 -21.43
C ILE A 118 10.09 11.22 -21.68
N ARG A 119 9.34 10.73 -20.68
CA ARG A 119 8.69 9.40 -20.71
C ARG A 119 7.21 9.48 -21.13
N CYS A 120 6.75 10.62 -21.62
CA CYS A 120 5.39 10.84 -22.10
C CYS A 120 5.02 9.82 -23.18
N TRP A 121 3.88 9.15 -23.05
CA TRP A 121 3.41 8.12 -23.96
C TRP A 121 3.27 8.62 -25.40
N TYR A 122 2.77 9.84 -25.59
CA TYR A 122 2.62 10.46 -26.92
C TYR A 122 3.97 10.80 -27.53
N TYR A 123 4.93 11.28 -26.73
CA TYR A 123 6.29 11.53 -27.20
C TYR A 123 7.02 10.22 -27.55
N ARG A 124 6.85 9.18 -26.71
CA ARG A 124 7.52 7.87 -26.88
C ARG A 124 6.79 6.94 -27.87
N TYR A 125 5.69 7.38 -28.48
CA TYR A 125 5.03 6.58 -29.51
C TYR A 125 6.00 6.37 -30.70
N PRO A 126 6.29 5.10 -31.08
CA PRO A 126 7.28 4.81 -32.12
C PRO A 126 6.80 5.28 -33.50
N ASP A 127 7.54 6.15 -34.15
CA ASP A 127 7.19 6.69 -35.48
C ASP A 127 7.07 5.58 -36.53
N ILE A 128 7.75 4.45 -36.32
CA ILE A 128 7.72 3.29 -37.22
C ILE A 128 6.39 2.51 -37.19
N LEU A 129 5.56 2.68 -36.16
CA LEU A 129 4.30 1.93 -36.00
C LEU A 129 3.08 2.62 -36.62
N GLY A 130 3.13 3.90 -36.94
CA GLY A 130 1.97 4.60 -37.47
C GLY A 130 2.27 6.03 -37.91
N GLY A 131 3.52 6.39 -38.06
CA GLY A 131 3.97 7.74 -38.40
C GLY A 131 4.06 8.67 -37.17
N LYS A 132 4.57 9.87 -37.42
CA LYS A 132 4.81 10.86 -36.37
C LYS A 132 3.49 11.34 -35.76
N ILE A 133 3.37 11.21 -34.44
CA ILE A 133 2.29 11.89 -33.70
C ILE A 133 2.57 13.40 -33.73
N ASN A 134 1.53 14.20 -33.91
CA ASN A 134 1.59 15.65 -33.81
C ASN A 134 1.86 16.06 -32.36
N CYS A 135 3.15 16.12 -32.00
CA CYS A 135 3.63 16.43 -30.66
C CYS A 135 4.56 17.64 -30.70
N ALA A 136 4.29 18.66 -29.89
CA ALA A 136 5.08 19.90 -29.86
C ALA A 136 6.59 19.64 -29.63
N ARG A 137 6.95 18.57 -28.91
CA ARG A 137 8.37 18.18 -28.73
C ARG A 137 8.96 17.38 -29.91
N LYS A 138 8.14 17.01 -30.90
CA LYS A 138 8.55 16.33 -32.13
C LYS A 138 8.31 17.23 -33.36
N SER A 139 8.48 18.53 -33.21
CA SER A 139 8.21 19.53 -34.25
C SER A 139 6.74 19.62 -34.71
N GLY A 140 5.81 19.16 -33.87
CA GLY A 140 4.36 19.34 -34.06
C GLY A 140 3.86 20.56 -33.31
N HIS A 141 2.51 20.73 -33.32
CA HIS A 141 1.82 21.92 -32.78
C HIS A 141 0.89 21.59 -31.59
N LEU A 142 0.68 20.32 -31.27
CA LEU A 142 -0.28 19.87 -30.26
C LEU A 142 0.45 19.16 -29.09
N CYS A 143 -0.23 19.17 -27.95
CA CYS A 143 0.16 18.36 -26.81
C CYS A 143 -1.02 17.47 -26.40
N SER A 144 -1.04 16.24 -26.89
CA SER A 144 -2.10 15.26 -26.58
C SER A 144 -2.17 14.88 -25.10
N ALA A 145 -1.07 15.07 -24.35
CA ALA A 145 -1.06 14.82 -22.92
C ALA A 145 -1.91 15.82 -22.10
N MET A 146 -2.23 17.00 -22.64
CA MET A 146 -3.08 17.98 -21.98
C MET A 146 -4.53 17.50 -21.84
N MET A 147 -5.00 16.74 -22.83
CA MET A 147 -6.38 16.23 -22.87
C MET A 147 -6.49 14.72 -22.62
N GLY A 148 -5.35 14.05 -22.45
CA GLY A 148 -5.27 12.61 -22.30
C GLY A 148 -4.38 12.19 -21.12
N GLU A 149 -3.68 11.07 -21.30
CA GLU A 149 -2.79 10.52 -20.26
C GLU A 149 -1.56 11.39 -20.04
N ASN A 150 -1.45 12.03 -18.88
CA ASN A 150 -0.41 13.02 -18.58
C ASN A 150 0.56 12.61 -17.45
N ARG A 151 0.37 11.45 -16.82
CA ARG A 151 1.21 10.98 -15.68
C ARG A 151 2.70 10.97 -16.02
N TYR A 152 3.04 10.71 -17.26
CA TYR A 152 4.43 10.62 -17.73
C TYR A 152 4.90 11.84 -18.51
N HIS A 153 4.09 12.90 -18.54
CA HIS A 153 4.39 14.10 -19.31
C HIS A 153 5.52 14.94 -18.72
N SER A 154 5.65 14.95 -17.41
CA SER A 154 6.70 15.65 -16.68
C SER A 154 7.13 14.89 -15.43
N ILE A 155 8.24 15.31 -14.80
CA ILE A 155 8.73 14.74 -13.54
C ILE A 155 7.73 14.90 -12.37
N PHE A 156 6.85 15.88 -12.43
CA PHE A 156 5.82 16.11 -11.40
C PHE A 156 4.60 15.19 -11.57
N GLY A 157 4.42 14.58 -12.74
CA GLY A 157 3.42 13.56 -12.99
C GLY A 157 4.01 12.16 -13.17
N ALA A 158 5.28 11.98 -12.87
CA ALA A 158 5.99 10.73 -13.15
C ALA A 158 5.52 9.60 -12.23
N ALA A 159 4.73 8.68 -12.76
CA ALA A 159 4.61 7.36 -12.18
C ALA A 159 5.90 6.56 -12.42
N LYS A 160 6.22 5.62 -11.57
CA LYS A 160 7.37 4.71 -11.73
C LYS A 160 7.20 3.90 -13.03
N VAL A 161 8.09 4.09 -13.98
CA VAL A 161 7.92 3.60 -15.37
C VAL A 161 8.29 2.13 -15.54
N CYS A 162 8.92 1.50 -14.57
CA CYS A 162 9.44 0.13 -14.68
C CYS A 162 8.97 -0.80 -13.55
N GLU A 163 7.86 -0.49 -12.90
CA GLU A 163 7.25 -1.44 -11.99
C GLU A 163 6.52 -2.52 -12.78
N THR A 164 6.68 -3.76 -12.36
CA THR A 164 5.82 -4.84 -12.87
C THR A 164 4.38 -4.53 -12.45
N PRO A 165 3.37 -4.95 -13.22
CA PRO A 165 1.98 -4.64 -12.87
C PRO A 165 1.58 -5.10 -11.47
N CYS A 166 2.11 -6.23 -10.99
CA CYS A 166 1.89 -6.71 -9.63
C CYS A 166 2.49 -5.76 -8.57
N THR A 167 3.71 -5.26 -8.76
CA THR A 167 4.32 -4.26 -7.88
C THR A 167 3.57 -2.93 -7.91
N GLY A 168 3.18 -2.46 -9.09
CA GLY A 168 2.42 -1.22 -9.26
C GLY A 168 1.01 -1.26 -8.66
N LYS A 169 0.39 -2.43 -8.55
CA LYS A 169 -0.90 -2.65 -7.88
C LYS A 169 -0.76 -2.89 -6.38
N CYS A 170 0.43 -3.25 -5.91
CA CYS A 170 0.66 -3.45 -4.48
C CYS A 170 0.68 -2.10 -3.74
N PRO A 171 -0.18 -1.84 -2.73
CA PRO A 171 -0.15 -0.58 -1.99
C PRO A 171 1.18 -0.30 -1.27
N ALA A 172 1.91 -1.36 -0.89
CA ALA A 172 3.24 -1.26 -0.28
C ALA A 172 4.37 -1.19 -1.32
N HIS A 173 4.07 -1.26 -2.62
CA HIS A 173 5.05 -1.31 -3.70
C HIS A 173 6.14 -2.38 -3.51
N THR A 174 5.76 -3.55 -3.00
CA THR A 174 6.66 -4.68 -2.79
C THR A 174 7.27 -5.12 -4.12
N ASP A 175 8.59 -5.35 -4.15
CA ASP A 175 9.25 -5.90 -5.35
C ASP A 175 8.95 -7.40 -5.49
N ILE A 176 7.72 -7.67 -5.94
CA ILE A 176 7.17 -9.03 -6.08
C ILE A 176 8.02 -9.86 -7.04
N SER A 177 8.49 -9.25 -8.13
CA SER A 177 9.29 -9.95 -9.11
C SER A 177 10.63 -10.41 -8.56
N ALA A 178 11.27 -9.59 -7.71
CA ALA A 178 12.54 -9.94 -7.12
C ALA A 178 12.42 -11.11 -6.14
N TYR A 179 11.48 -11.06 -5.19
CA TYR A 179 11.36 -12.18 -4.26
C TYR A 179 10.83 -13.46 -4.91
N MET A 180 9.97 -13.36 -5.92
CA MET A 180 9.50 -14.54 -6.67
C MET A 180 10.63 -15.26 -7.38
N GLU A 181 11.57 -14.53 -7.99
CA GLU A 181 12.77 -15.12 -8.61
C GLU A 181 13.66 -15.80 -7.57
N MET A 182 13.82 -15.19 -6.39
CA MET A 182 14.58 -15.79 -5.28
C MET A 182 13.91 -17.05 -4.73
N VAL A 183 12.58 -17.04 -4.62
CA VAL A 183 11.81 -18.25 -4.23
C VAL A 183 11.99 -19.36 -5.25
N ARG A 184 11.93 -19.04 -6.55
CA ARG A 184 12.17 -20.00 -7.64
C ARG A 184 13.57 -20.61 -7.55
N ALA A 185 14.57 -19.82 -7.13
CA ALA A 185 15.95 -20.28 -6.94
C ALA A 185 16.17 -21.02 -5.61
N GLY A 186 15.17 -21.11 -4.72
CA GLY A 186 15.30 -21.71 -3.38
C GLY A 186 15.99 -20.78 -2.36
N GLU A 187 16.20 -19.51 -2.68
CA GLU A 187 16.88 -18.53 -1.85
C GLU A 187 15.91 -17.79 -0.90
N TYR A 188 15.22 -18.54 -0.04
CA TYR A 188 14.12 -18.04 0.81
C TYR A 188 14.55 -16.92 1.77
N GLU A 189 15.77 -16.99 2.32
CA GLU A 189 16.28 -15.91 3.18
C GLU A 189 16.40 -14.58 2.44
N LYS A 190 16.90 -14.60 1.21
CA LYS A 190 17.00 -13.37 0.39
C LYS A 190 15.61 -12.86 0.00
N ALA A 191 14.71 -13.76 -0.39
CA ALA A 191 13.32 -13.41 -0.69
C ALA A 191 12.62 -12.74 0.51
N ALA A 192 12.80 -13.30 1.71
CA ALA A 192 12.28 -12.74 2.94
C ALA A 192 12.80 -11.32 3.23
N ARG A 193 14.09 -11.06 2.98
CA ARG A 193 14.69 -9.73 3.17
C ARG A 193 14.10 -8.69 2.21
N VAL A 194 13.86 -9.05 0.93
CA VAL A 194 13.20 -8.15 -0.04
C VAL A 194 11.79 -7.80 0.43
N LEU A 195 11.05 -8.78 0.94
CA LEU A 195 9.69 -8.56 1.42
C LEU A 195 9.67 -7.65 2.66
N LEU A 196 10.61 -7.83 3.59
CA LEU A 196 10.73 -7.03 4.81
C LEU A 196 11.17 -5.58 4.59
N GLU A 197 11.71 -5.23 3.42
CA GLU A 197 12.07 -3.84 3.11
C GLU A 197 10.86 -2.89 3.18
N VAL A 198 9.66 -3.38 2.84
CA VAL A 198 8.45 -2.56 2.75
C VAL A 198 7.24 -3.14 3.50
N ASN A 199 7.34 -4.37 4.01
CA ASN A 199 6.28 -5.05 4.75
C ASN A 199 6.87 -5.80 5.95
N PRO A 200 6.78 -5.25 7.17
CA PRO A 200 7.40 -5.86 8.34
C PRO A 200 6.60 -7.04 8.91
N MET A 201 5.33 -7.22 8.49
CA MET A 201 4.44 -8.26 9.03
C MET A 201 3.79 -9.14 7.95
N PRO A 202 4.55 -9.72 7.00
CA PRO A 202 3.99 -10.42 5.86
C PRO A 202 3.19 -11.68 6.25
N ALA A 203 3.48 -12.33 7.38
CA ALA A 203 2.67 -13.42 7.90
C ALA A 203 1.23 -13.00 8.23
N ILE A 204 1.02 -11.75 8.60
CA ILE A 204 -0.29 -11.17 8.89
C ILE A 204 -0.94 -10.67 7.59
N THR A 205 -0.24 -9.79 6.87
CA THR A 205 -0.80 -9.13 5.67
C THR A 205 -1.17 -10.12 4.58
N SER A 206 -0.39 -11.17 4.35
CA SER A 206 -0.70 -12.22 3.37
C SER A 206 -2.01 -13.01 3.65
N ARG A 207 -2.52 -12.93 4.87
CA ARG A 207 -3.77 -13.60 5.28
C ARG A 207 -5.01 -12.70 5.17
N VAL A 208 -4.81 -11.39 5.08
CA VAL A 208 -5.92 -10.40 5.12
C VAL A 208 -5.90 -9.42 3.96
N CYS A 209 -4.84 -9.41 3.16
CA CYS A 209 -4.71 -8.57 1.96
C CYS A 209 -5.73 -9.00 0.90
N ALA A 210 -6.26 -8.03 0.15
CA ALA A 210 -7.12 -8.27 -1.01
C ALA A 210 -6.36 -8.75 -2.27
N HIS A 211 -5.01 -8.81 -2.20
CA HIS A 211 -4.14 -9.29 -3.28
C HIS A 211 -4.33 -8.56 -4.63
N PHE A 212 -4.46 -7.24 -4.61
CA PHE A 212 -4.56 -6.40 -5.84
C PHE A 212 -3.47 -6.71 -6.87
N CYS A 213 -2.30 -7.17 -6.42
CA CYS A 213 -1.23 -7.65 -7.29
C CYS A 213 -1.63 -8.81 -8.19
N MET A 214 -2.54 -9.67 -7.73
CA MET A 214 -3.04 -10.82 -8.51
C MET A 214 -4.03 -10.35 -9.58
N GLU A 215 -4.86 -9.35 -9.30
CA GLU A 215 -5.74 -8.73 -10.30
C GLU A 215 -4.94 -8.09 -11.43
N GLY A 216 -3.82 -7.43 -11.10
CA GLY A 216 -2.91 -6.79 -12.06
C GLY A 216 -1.93 -7.76 -12.74
N CYS A 217 -2.01 -9.04 -12.50
CA CYS A 217 -1.05 -10.01 -13.04
C CYS A 217 -1.17 -10.16 -14.56
N ASN A 218 -0.05 -10.01 -15.28
CA ASN A 218 -0.03 -10.19 -16.74
C ASN A 218 -0.45 -11.60 -17.18
N ARG A 219 -0.31 -12.61 -16.33
CA ARG A 219 -0.73 -13.97 -16.64
C ARG A 219 -2.24 -14.12 -16.84
N ASN A 220 -3.04 -13.21 -16.24
CA ASN A 220 -4.49 -13.21 -16.45
C ASN A 220 -4.91 -13.11 -17.93
N THR A 221 -3.99 -12.71 -18.83
CA THR A 221 -4.25 -12.69 -20.27
C THR A 221 -4.02 -14.04 -20.94
N TYR A 222 -3.43 -15.00 -20.25
CA TYR A 222 -3.09 -16.31 -20.79
C TYR A 222 -3.85 -17.45 -20.09
N ASP A 223 -3.84 -17.45 -18.77
CA ASP A 223 -4.43 -18.50 -17.92
C ASP A 223 -4.99 -17.88 -16.63
N GLU A 224 -4.22 -17.90 -15.54
CA GLU A 224 -4.60 -17.36 -14.24
C GLU A 224 -3.42 -16.64 -13.58
N SER A 225 -3.71 -15.77 -12.61
CA SER A 225 -2.68 -15.05 -11.88
C SER A 225 -1.71 -15.98 -11.14
N LEU A 226 -0.48 -15.51 -10.96
CA LEU A 226 0.42 -16.15 -10.00
C LEU A 226 -0.17 -16.01 -8.60
N ASN A 227 -0.15 -17.07 -7.80
CA ASN A 227 -0.65 -17.07 -6.44
C ASN A 227 0.35 -16.38 -5.49
N VAL A 228 0.46 -15.05 -5.64
CA VAL A 228 1.36 -14.19 -4.87
C VAL A 228 1.04 -14.28 -3.37
N GLY A 229 -0.24 -14.27 -3.01
CA GLY A 229 -0.68 -14.31 -1.62
C GLY A 229 -0.19 -15.56 -0.87
N SER A 230 -0.23 -16.75 -1.50
CA SER A 230 0.27 -17.97 -0.89
C SER A 230 1.80 -17.97 -0.74
N ILE A 231 2.52 -17.39 -1.69
CA ILE A 231 3.99 -17.25 -1.60
C ILE A 231 4.36 -16.26 -0.50
N GLU A 232 3.69 -15.11 -0.41
CA GLU A 232 3.90 -14.17 0.69
C GLU A 232 3.57 -14.78 2.06
N ARG A 233 2.52 -15.61 2.13
CA ARG A 233 2.18 -16.33 3.35
C ARG A 233 3.30 -17.30 3.76
N PHE A 234 3.83 -18.07 2.81
CA PHE A 234 4.95 -18.96 3.05
C PHE A 234 6.18 -18.18 3.57
N LEU A 235 6.57 -17.10 2.89
CA LEU A 235 7.68 -16.25 3.30
C LEU A 235 7.44 -15.58 4.66
N GLY A 236 6.21 -15.13 4.92
CA GLY A 236 5.83 -14.54 6.18
C GLY A 236 5.92 -15.53 7.35
N ASP A 237 5.44 -16.75 7.16
CA ASP A 237 5.55 -17.81 8.16
C ASP A 237 7.03 -18.20 8.37
N TYR A 238 7.83 -18.29 7.32
CA TYR A 238 9.27 -18.51 7.37
C TYR A 238 9.99 -17.40 8.16
N ILE A 239 9.62 -16.12 7.96
CA ILE A 239 10.17 -15.00 8.72
C ILE A 239 9.87 -15.13 10.21
N LEU A 240 8.63 -15.49 10.58
CA LEU A 240 8.25 -15.67 11.98
C LEU A 240 8.89 -16.92 12.63
N GLU A 241 9.15 -17.94 11.86
CA GLU A 241 9.89 -19.13 12.34
C GLU A 241 11.35 -18.82 12.64
N HIS A 242 11.93 -17.86 11.91
CA HIS A 242 13.32 -17.42 12.04
C HIS A 242 13.40 -15.94 12.51
N ALA A 243 12.49 -15.53 13.39
CA ALA A 243 12.38 -14.12 13.80
C ALA A 243 13.67 -13.54 14.38
N ASP A 244 14.45 -14.36 15.08
CA ASP A 244 15.78 -14.03 15.61
C ASP A 244 16.80 -13.65 14.52
N GLN A 245 16.59 -14.10 13.28
CA GLN A 245 17.47 -13.78 12.14
C GLN A 245 17.00 -12.53 11.37
N PHE A 246 15.70 -12.26 11.36
CA PHE A 246 15.10 -11.21 10.54
C PHE A 246 14.71 -9.96 11.34
N LEU A 247 14.15 -10.15 12.53
CA LEU A 247 13.63 -9.10 13.41
C LEU A 247 14.60 -8.93 14.60
N LYS A 248 15.76 -8.33 14.32
CA LYS A 248 16.84 -8.18 15.28
C LYS A 248 16.80 -6.84 16.00
N LYS A 249 17.39 -6.84 17.21
CA LYS A 249 17.77 -5.58 17.86
C LYS A 249 18.70 -4.79 16.95
N PRO A 250 18.57 -3.44 16.90
CA PRO A 250 19.50 -2.62 16.15
C PRO A 250 20.92 -2.75 16.69
N GLU A 251 21.90 -2.67 15.82
CA GLU A 251 23.32 -2.72 16.22
C GLU A 251 23.73 -1.49 17.03
N ARG A 252 23.04 -0.37 16.82
CA ARG A 252 23.34 0.91 17.48
C ARG A 252 22.05 1.61 17.88
N GLU A 253 22.00 2.05 19.14
CA GLU A 253 20.93 2.93 19.64
C GLU A 253 21.21 4.38 19.23
N ASN A 254 20.16 5.12 18.84
CA ASN A 254 20.30 6.53 18.46
C ASN A 254 20.06 7.50 19.64
N GLY A 255 19.70 6.96 20.81
CA GLY A 255 19.50 7.71 22.05
C GLY A 255 18.15 8.41 22.15
N LYS A 256 17.28 8.32 21.15
CA LYS A 256 15.96 8.95 21.14
C LYS A 256 14.86 7.96 21.49
N HIS A 257 13.77 8.49 22.05
CA HIS A 257 12.60 7.73 22.45
C HIS A 257 11.35 8.17 21.68
N ILE A 258 10.66 7.21 21.07
CA ILE A 258 9.37 7.43 20.43
C ILE A 258 8.30 6.63 21.16
N SER A 259 7.20 7.30 21.50
CA SER A 259 6.01 6.66 22.05
C SER A 259 4.93 6.55 20.97
N ILE A 260 4.23 5.42 20.95
CA ILE A 260 3.16 5.12 20.00
C ILE A 260 1.89 4.86 20.80
N VAL A 261 0.81 5.54 20.48
CA VAL A 261 -0.51 5.33 21.09
C VAL A 261 -1.36 4.49 20.15
N GLY A 262 -1.55 3.25 20.51
CA GLY A 262 -2.24 2.23 19.71
C GLY A 262 -1.30 1.19 19.11
N SER A 263 -1.66 -0.08 19.28
CA SER A 263 -0.91 -1.25 18.80
C SER A 263 -1.56 -1.93 17.60
N GLY A 264 -2.38 -1.23 16.84
CA GLY A 264 -2.94 -1.73 15.59
C GLY A 264 -1.88 -1.95 14.51
N PRO A 265 -2.26 -2.34 13.28
CA PRO A 265 -1.30 -2.60 12.20
C PRO A 265 -0.37 -1.41 11.93
N ALA A 266 -0.85 -0.16 12.02
CA ALA A 266 -0.03 1.03 11.84
C ALA A 266 1.02 1.16 12.97
N GLY A 267 0.58 1.09 14.23
CA GLY A 267 1.47 1.19 15.39
C GLY A 267 2.52 0.07 15.46
N LEU A 268 2.15 -1.18 15.12
CA LEU A 268 3.09 -2.31 15.05
C LEU A 268 4.11 -2.14 13.92
N THR A 269 3.68 -1.61 12.75
CA THR A 269 4.58 -1.30 11.63
C THR A 269 5.57 -0.20 12.02
N ALA A 270 5.08 0.88 12.61
CA ALA A 270 5.90 1.98 13.08
C ALA A 270 6.90 1.52 14.15
N ALA A 271 6.44 0.72 15.12
CA ALA A 271 7.29 0.16 16.17
C ALA A 271 8.44 -0.66 15.59
N CYS A 272 8.17 -1.50 14.57
CA CYS A 272 9.18 -2.31 13.90
C CYS A 272 10.26 -1.44 13.25
N TYR A 273 9.89 -0.51 12.37
CA TYR A 273 10.84 0.31 11.63
C TYR A 273 11.60 1.30 12.51
N LEU A 274 10.92 1.91 13.49
CA LEU A 274 11.58 2.79 14.44
C LEU A 274 12.60 2.01 15.27
N ARG A 275 12.22 0.82 15.72
CA ARG A 275 13.14 -0.01 16.49
C ARG A 275 14.36 -0.46 15.66
N GLN A 276 14.16 -0.87 14.42
CA GLN A 276 15.25 -1.17 13.49
C GLN A 276 16.19 0.03 13.26
N SER A 277 15.63 1.23 13.30
CA SER A 277 16.39 2.49 13.16
C SER A 277 17.08 2.95 14.46
N GLY A 278 17.03 2.14 15.53
CA GLY A 278 17.74 2.39 16.78
C GLY A 278 17.00 3.27 17.79
N TYR A 279 15.74 3.59 17.56
CA TYR A 279 14.92 4.32 18.54
C TYR A 279 14.52 3.39 19.69
N ARG A 280 14.50 3.91 20.92
CA ARG A 280 13.73 3.31 22.01
C ARG A 280 12.25 3.50 21.67
N VAL A 281 11.45 2.45 21.73
CA VAL A 281 10.03 2.50 21.36
C VAL A 281 9.18 1.98 22.51
N THR A 282 8.16 2.75 22.89
CA THR A 282 7.11 2.35 23.83
C THR A 282 5.75 2.44 23.14
N VAL A 283 5.00 1.35 23.18
CA VAL A 283 3.64 1.28 22.61
C VAL A 283 2.63 1.21 23.74
N TYR A 284 1.69 2.15 23.78
CA TYR A 284 0.58 2.19 24.73
C TYR A 284 -0.68 1.60 24.06
N GLU A 285 -1.28 0.60 24.70
CA GLU A 285 -2.46 -0.09 24.18
C GLU A 285 -3.52 -0.22 25.27
N LYS A 286 -4.75 0.25 24.96
CA LYS A 286 -5.88 0.17 25.90
C LYS A 286 -6.36 -1.26 26.16
N GLN A 287 -6.20 -2.15 25.21
CA GLN A 287 -6.60 -3.54 25.34
C GLN A 287 -5.54 -4.35 26.09
N LYS A 288 -5.94 -5.55 26.58
CA LYS A 288 -5.06 -6.44 27.34
C LYS A 288 -3.92 -7.02 26.52
N GLU A 289 -4.11 -7.19 25.23
CA GLU A 289 -3.12 -7.71 24.27
C GLU A 289 -2.93 -6.69 23.14
N ALA A 290 -1.71 -6.63 22.60
CA ALA A 290 -1.43 -5.81 21.43
C ALA A 290 -2.01 -6.42 20.14
N GLY A 291 -2.18 -5.57 19.11
CA GLY A 291 -2.62 -5.98 17.78
C GLY A 291 -3.85 -5.27 17.25
N GLY A 292 -4.56 -4.52 18.10
CA GLY A 292 -5.75 -3.78 17.66
C GLY A 292 -6.76 -4.66 16.90
N CYS A 293 -7.25 -4.22 15.74
CA CYS A 293 -8.20 -5.00 14.94
C CYS A 293 -7.67 -6.38 14.52
N LEU A 294 -6.35 -6.58 14.39
CA LEU A 294 -5.76 -7.88 14.06
C LEU A 294 -6.05 -8.92 15.14
N SER A 295 -5.97 -8.50 16.40
CA SER A 295 -6.25 -9.36 17.56
C SER A 295 -7.74 -9.45 17.89
N TYR A 296 -8.47 -8.34 17.81
CA TYR A 296 -9.81 -8.24 18.40
C TYR A 296 -10.96 -8.26 17.39
N ALA A 297 -10.77 -7.77 16.15
CA ALA A 297 -11.86 -7.65 15.19
C ALA A 297 -11.83 -8.68 14.07
N ILE A 298 -10.69 -8.86 13.40
CA ILE A 298 -10.59 -9.84 12.31
C ILE A 298 -10.89 -11.24 12.84
N PRO A 299 -11.79 -12.01 12.23
CA PRO A 299 -12.12 -13.35 12.73
C PRO A 299 -10.91 -14.31 12.71
N ALA A 300 -10.86 -15.19 13.71
CA ALA A 300 -9.72 -16.14 13.87
C ALA A 300 -9.57 -17.12 12.69
N TYR A 301 -10.65 -17.41 11.95
CA TYR A 301 -10.59 -18.25 10.77
C TYR A 301 -9.87 -17.60 9.58
N ARG A 302 -9.79 -16.24 9.54
CA ARG A 302 -8.99 -15.47 8.57
C ARG A 302 -7.58 -15.26 9.09
N LEU A 303 -7.45 -14.78 10.32
CA LEU A 303 -6.18 -14.46 10.96
C LEU A 303 -6.08 -15.15 12.33
N PRO A 304 -5.41 -16.31 12.42
CA PRO A 304 -5.15 -16.97 13.69
C PRO A 304 -4.41 -16.03 14.64
N LYS A 305 -4.95 -15.85 15.85
CA LYS A 305 -4.43 -14.86 16.82
C LYS A 305 -2.99 -15.15 17.26
N GLU A 306 -2.60 -16.41 17.20
CA GLU A 306 -1.23 -16.84 17.47
C GLU A 306 -0.19 -16.18 16.55
N ILE A 307 -0.54 -15.95 15.29
CA ILE A 307 0.34 -15.25 14.33
C ILE A 307 0.61 -13.81 14.79
N VAL A 308 -0.42 -13.12 15.28
CA VAL A 308 -0.28 -11.76 15.80
C VAL A 308 0.57 -11.75 17.07
N ARG A 309 0.31 -12.67 18.01
CA ARG A 309 1.10 -12.80 19.26
C ARG A 309 2.57 -13.09 18.97
N ARG A 310 2.86 -13.98 18.02
CA ARG A 310 4.25 -14.26 17.60
C ARG A 310 4.95 -13.05 17.03
N PHE A 311 4.27 -12.24 16.22
CA PHE A 311 4.84 -11.01 15.69
C PHE A 311 5.09 -9.97 16.80
N VAL A 312 4.12 -9.77 17.71
CA VAL A 312 4.28 -8.89 18.88
C VAL A 312 5.47 -9.36 19.73
N GLY A 313 5.57 -10.66 20.04
CA GLY A 313 6.69 -11.23 20.77
C GLY A 313 8.05 -11.02 20.08
N ALA A 314 8.08 -11.05 18.75
CA ALA A 314 9.30 -10.72 17.99
C ALA A 314 9.69 -9.25 18.16
N LEU A 315 8.72 -8.32 18.17
CA LEU A 315 8.98 -6.90 18.45
C LEU A 315 9.46 -6.68 19.89
N GLU A 316 8.90 -7.38 20.88
CA GLU A 316 9.38 -7.36 22.27
C GLU A 316 10.83 -7.85 22.34
N HIS A 317 11.16 -8.91 21.61
CA HIS A 317 12.54 -9.41 21.53
C HIS A 317 13.48 -8.39 20.87
N MET A 318 13.01 -7.62 19.89
CA MET A 318 13.76 -6.48 19.34
C MET A 318 13.97 -5.35 20.35
N GLY A 319 13.21 -5.32 21.45
CA GLY A 319 13.29 -4.31 22.52
C GLY A 319 12.22 -3.23 22.41
N VAL A 320 11.09 -3.50 21.75
CA VAL A 320 9.88 -2.67 21.85
C VAL A 320 9.21 -2.93 23.19
N ALA A 321 8.88 -1.88 23.95
CA ALA A 321 8.13 -1.97 25.18
C ALA A 321 6.64 -1.82 24.93
N PHE A 322 5.83 -2.80 25.31
CA PHE A 322 4.36 -2.70 25.25
C PHE A 322 3.78 -2.42 26.62
N ARG A 323 2.92 -1.42 26.73
CA ARG A 323 2.11 -1.09 27.90
C ARG A 323 0.64 -1.34 27.58
N CYS A 324 0.25 -2.62 27.64
CA CYS A 324 -1.12 -3.05 27.42
C CYS A 324 -2.01 -2.82 28.65
N GLY A 325 -3.32 -2.66 28.45
CA GLY A 325 -4.27 -2.33 29.51
C GLY A 325 -4.11 -0.88 30.00
N CYS A 326 -3.52 0.01 29.19
CA CYS A 326 -3.25 1.40 29.53
C CYS A 326 -3.95 2.32 28.51
N SER A 327 -5.01 2.96 28.95
CA SER A 327 -5.80 3.90 28.14
C SER A 327 -5.26 5.32 28.27
N VAL A 328 -4.73 5.88 27.19
CA VAL A 328 -4.29 7.27 27.13
C VAL A 328 -5.49 8.19 27.23
N GLY A 329 -5.35 9.23 28.04
CA GLY A 329 -6.43 10.14 28.44
C GLY A 329 -7.21 9.72 29.68
N THR A 330 -7.01 8.47 30.17
CA THR A 330 -7.64 7.95 31.37
C THR A 330 -6.62 7.48 32.39
N ASP A 331 -5.78 6.49 32.03
CA ASP A 331 -4.78 5.89 32.93
C ASP A 331 -3.46 6.68 32.92
N ILE A 332 -3.14 7.29 31.78
CA ILE A 332 -2.01 8.20 31.58
C ILE A 332 -2.40 9.34 30.66
N GLN A 333 -1.93 10.56 30.94
CA GLN A 333 -2.22 11.70 30.10
C GLN A 333 -1.24 11.76 28.91
N LEU A 334 -1.71 12.31 27.77
CA LEU A 334 -0.88 12.43 26.57
C LEU A 334 0.33 13.33 26.82
N GLU A 335 0.16 14.38 27.64
CA GLU A 335 1.22 15.30 28.06
C GLU A 335 2.36 14.60 28.80
N GLU A 336 2.04 13.61 29.64
CA GLU A 336 3.06 12.81 30.37
C GLU A 336 3.88 11.96 29.39
N ILE A 337 3.21 11.37 28.40
CA ILE A 337 3.88 10.60 27.34
C ILE A 337 4.77 11.52 26.50
N TYR A 338 4.29 12.69 26.17
CA TYR A 338 5.02 13.67 25.37
C TYR A 338 6.28 14.20 26.08
N GLN A 339 6.20 14.38 27.41
CA GLN A 339 7.36 14.81 28.22
C GLN A 339 8.45 13.71 28.36
N ASP A 340 8.06 12.44 28.29
CA ASP A 340 9.00 11.29 28.37
C ASP A 340 9.53 10.84 27.00
N SER A 341 9.16 11.52 25.92
CA SER A 341 9.45 11.09 24.55
C SER A 341 9.98 12.24 23.68
N ASP A 342 10.86 11.92 22.74
CA ASP A 342 11.28 12.82 21.66
C ASP A 342 10.20 13.03 20.58
N GLY A 343 9.21 12.14 20.53
CA GLY A 343 8.07 12.22 19.64
C GLY A 343 6.98 11.23 20.00
N VAL A 344 5.75 11.55 19.64
CA VAL A 344 4.57 10.70 19.87
C VAL A 344 3.85 10.47 18.54
N MET A 345 3.47 9.23 18.27
CA MET A 345 2.61 8.83 17.15
C MET A 345 1.24 8.40 17.68
N LEU A 346 0.17 8.85 17.01
CA LEU A 346 -1.21 8.53 17.36
C LEU A 346 -1.79 7.56 16.34
N ASP A 347 -1.78 6.26 16.67
CA ASP A 347 -2.25 5.16 15.82
C ASP A 347 -3.46 4.45 16.43
N THR A 348 -4.40 5.23 16.98
CA THR A 348 -5.55 4.76 17.77
C THR A 348 -6.59 4.00 16.95
N GLY A 349 -6.54 4.07 15.62
CA GLY A 349 -7.48 3.43 14.72
C GLY A 349 -8.87 4.05 14.72
N THR A 350 -9.85 3.31 14.21
CA THR A 350 -11.22 3.78 13.97
C THR A 350 -12.24 2.90 14.69
N TRP A 351 -12.32 3.01 16.01
CA TRP A 351 -13.18 2.16 16.84
C TRP A 351 -14.58 2.72 17.11
N LYS A 352 -14.82 4.00 16.73
CA LYS A 352 -16.08 4.66 17.02
C LYS A 352 -17.16 4.30 15.98
N ARG A 353 -18.34 3.94 16.47
CA ARG A 353 -19.50 3.68 15.65
C ARG A 353 -19.98 4.96 14.96
N PRO A 354 -20.11 5.00 13.62
CA PRO A 354 -20.84 6.08 12.96
C PRO A 354 -22.34 5.92 13.19
N LEU A 355 -23.02 7.03 13.49
CA LEU A 355 -24.48 7.09 13.55
C LEU A 355 -25.00 7.79 12.30
N ILE A 356 -26.08 7.29 11.72
CA ILE A 356 -26.73 7.83 10.51
C ILE A 356 -28.07 8.49 10.81
N GLY A 357 -28.50 8.53 12.09
CA GLY A 357 -29.77 9.13 12.51
C GLY A 357 -31.00 8.32 12.13
N LEU A 358 -30.86 7.00 12.06
CA LEU A 358 -31.94 6.08 11.76
C LEU A 358 -32.91 5.99 12.93
N ALA A 359 -34.20 6.05 12.67
CA ALA A 359 -35.20 5.84 13.72
C ALA A 359 -35.08 4.43 14.34
N GLY A 360 -34.87 4.35 15.65
CA GLY A 360 -34.62 3.10 16.37
C GLY A 360 -33.16 2.58 16.26
N GLU A 361 -32.23 3.40 15.79
CA GLU A 361 -30.83 3.01 15.62
C GLU A 361 -30.17 2.56 16.94
N GLU A 362 -30.61 3.09 18.06
CA GLU A 362 -30.20 2.70 19.41
C GLU A 362 -30.44 1.23 19.76
N LEU A 363 -31.35 0.57 19.06
CA LEU A 363 -31.67 -0.86 19.23
C LEU A 363 -30.71 -1.75 18.41
N THR A 364 -29.89 -1.20 17.53
CA THR A 364 -28.96 -1.94 16.70
C THR A 364 -27.58 -2.05 17.33
N ARG A 365 -26.85 -3.09 16.99
CA ARG A 365 -25.49 -3.32 17.50
C ARG A 365 -24.44 -2.98 16.47
N PHE A 366 -23.31 -2.46 16.91
CA PHE A 366 -22.16 -2.19 16.02
C PHE A 366 -21.49 -3.50 15.61
N GLY A 367 -21.29 -3.71 14.29
CA GLY A 367 -20.74 -4.96 13.76
C GLY A 367 -19.32 -5.23 14.25
N LEU A 368 -18.52 -4.18 14.42
CA LEU A 368 -17.15 -4.32 14.95
C LEU A 368 -17.16 -4.80 16.42
N GLU A 369 -18.04 -4.27 17.27
CA GLU A 369 -18.18 -4.72 18.65
C GLU A 369 -18.66 -6.17 18.72
N PHE A 370 -19.56 -6.57 17.83
CA PHE A 370 -19.99 -7.96 17.72
C PHE A 370 -18.79 -8.88 17.42
N LEU A 371 -17.91 -8.52 16.47
CA LEU A 371 -16.71 -9.29 16.17
C LEU A 371 -15.71 -9.33 17.35
N VAL A 372 -15.55 -8.22 18.07
CA VAL A 372 -14.72 -8.15 19.27
C VAL A 372 -15.22 -9.09 20.36
N ASP A 373 -16.52 -9.09 20.61
CA ASP A 373 -17.11 -9.97 21.63
C ASP A 373 -16.97 -11.45 21.28
N VAL A 374 -17.15 -11.79 20.00
CA VAL A 374 -16.93 -13.17 19.54
C VAL A 374 -15.46 -13.58 19.71
N ASN A 375 -14.52 -12.74 19.33
CA ASN A 375 -13.07 -13.02 19.48
C ASN A 375 -12.64 -13.07 20.96
N ASN A 376 -13.39 -12.42 21.86
CA ASN A 376 -13.19 -12.49 23.32
C ASN A 376 -13.91 -13.69 23.97
N TYR A 377 -14.44 -14.62 23.17
CA TYR A 377 -15.19 -15.79 23.63
C TYR A 377 -16.48 -15.47 24.43
N ILE A 378 -17.06 -14.31 24.22
CA ILE A 378 -18.40 -13.96 24.69
C ILE A 378 -19.38 -14.66 23.76
N LEU A 379 -19.75 -15.90 24.08
CA LEU A 379 -20.61 -16.75 23.26
C LEU A 379 -22.08 -16.35 23.43
N GLU A 380 -22.51 -15.27 22.82
CA GLU A 380 -23.94 -15.01 22.62
C GLU A 380 -24.39 -15.64 21.30
N LYS A 381 -25.47 -16.41 21.32
CA LYS A 381 -26.17 -16.79 20.09
C LYS A 381 -26.71 -15.51 19.46
N PRO A 382 -26.37 -15.22 18.18
CA PRO A 382 -26.80 -13.97 17.56
C PRO A 382 -28.32 -13.90 17.25
N GLY A 383 -29.12 -14.83 17.71
CA GLY A 383 -30.54 -14.95 17.35
C GLY A 383 -30.78 -15.89 16.17
N SER A 384 -32.01 -15.97 15.69
CA SER A 384 -32.42 -16.79 14.53
C SER A 384 -32.35 -15.98 13.22
N ASP A 385 -32.84 -14.75 13.26
CA ASP A 385 -32.91 -13.84 12.10
C ASP A 385 -31.96 -12.67 12.30
N VAL A 386 -30.81 -12.73 11.63
CA VAL A 386 -29.76 -11.72 11.72
C VAL A 386 -29.75 -10.89 10.46
N VAL A 387 -29.87 -9.57 10.61
CA VAL A 387 -29.70 -8.62 9.50
C VAL A 387 -28.39 -7.84 9.68
N VAL A 388 -27.52 -7.89 8.66
CA VAL A 388 -26.26 -7.14 8.61
C VAL A 388 -26.41 -6.00 7.61
N VAL A 389 -26.19 -4.77 8.05
CA VAL A 389 -26.28 -3.57 7.19
C VAL A 389 -24.88 -3.10 6.80
N GLY A 390 -24.58 -3.16 5.52
CA GLY A 390 -23.28 -2.75 4.95
C GLY A 390 -22.83 -3.65 3.81
N GLY A 391 -21.96 -3.15 2.93
CA GLY A 391 -21.48 -3.85 1.72
C GLY A 391 -19.96 -4.11 1.67
N GLY A 392 -19.21 -3.77 2.71
CA GLY A 392 -17.76 -3.93 2.78
C GLY A 392 -17.29 -5.23 3.43
N ASN A 393 -15.97 -5.47 3.45
CA ASN A 393 -15.36 -6.68 4.02
C ASN A 393 -15.73 -6.91 5.50
N VAL A 394 -15.93 -5.85 6.30
CA VAL A 394 -16.37 -5.97 7.69
C VAL A 394 -17.78 -6.57 7.76
N ALA A 395 -18.68 -6.16 6.84
CA ALA A 395 -20.02 -6.73 6.78
C ALA A 395 -19.99 -8.23 6.41
N MET A 396 -19.08 -8.64 5.51
CA MET A 396 -18.85 -10.06 5.20
C MET A 396 -18.36 -10.83 6.42
N ASP A 397 -17.36 -10.31 7.14
CA ASP A 397 -16.84 -10.93 8.36
C ASP A 397 -17.94 -11.08 9.43
N VAL A 398 -18.76 -10.05 9.61
CA VAL A 398 -19.90 -10.07 10.55
C VAL A 398 -20.93 -11.13 10.17
N ALA A 399 -21.33 -11.16 8.89
CA ALA A 399 -22.34 -12.09 8.39
C ALA A 399 -21.89 -13.56 8.47
N ILE A 400 -20.66 -13.84 8.01
CA ILE A 400 -20.06 -15.18 8.08
C ILE A 400 -19.91 -15.62 9.55
N THR A 401 -19.47 -14.72 10.42
CA THR A 401 -19.34 -15.01 11.85
C THR A 401 -20.66 -15.34 12.49
N ALA A 402 -21.73 -14.59 12.18
CA ALA A 402 -23.09 -14.88 12.67
C ALA A 402 -23.58 -16.26 12.19
N LYS A 403 -23.33 -16.62 10.93
CA LYS A 403 -23.63 -17.97 10.41
C LYS A 403 -22.88 -19.06 11.17
N ARG A 404 -21.59 -18.87 11.40
CA ARG A 404 -20.75 -19.85 12.13
C ARG A 404 -21.10 -19.99 13.60
N LEU A 405 -21.69 -18.96 14.20
CA LEU A 405 -22.27 -19.02 15.55
C LEU A 405 -23.64 -19.72 15.58
N GLY A 406 -24.15 -20.17 14.44
CA GLY A 406 -25.34 -20.97 14.32
C GLY A 406 -26.63 -20.19 14.06
N ALA A 407 -26.58 -18.96 13.58
CA ALA A 407 -27.74 -18.25 13.07
C ALA A 407 -28.30 -18.94 11.80
N PRO A 408 -29.53 -19.46 11.80
CA PRO A 408 -30.06 -20.13 10.60
C PRO A 408 -30.30 -19.15 9.45
N ASN A 409 -30.72 -17.94 9.72
CA ASN A 409 -31.04 -16.93 8.72
C ASN A 409 -30.11 -15.71 8.91
N VAL A 410 -29.24 -15.45 7.93
CA VAL A 410 -28.42 -14.25 7.91
C VAL A 410 -28.60 -13.56 6.58
N THR A 411 -29.15 -12.34 6.63
CA THR A 411 -29.35 -11.49 5.46
C THR A 411 -28.47 -10.26 5.57
N MET A 412 -27.60 -10.06 4.57
CA MET A 412 -26.82 -8.85 4.43
C MET A 412 -27.49 -7.89 3.45
N VAL A 413 -27.57 -6.61 3.79
CA VAL A 413 -28.24 -5.58 2.99
C VAL A 413 -27.27 -4.42 2.77
N CYS A 414 -27.09 -3.99 1.53
CA CYS A 414 -26.19 -2.89 1.18
C CYS A 414 -26.78 -1.94 0.13
N LEU A 415 -26.24 -0.73 0.12
CA LEU A 415 -26.65 0.33 -0.81
C LEU A 415 -26.28 0.00 -2.26
N GLU A 416 -25.12 -0.61 -2.45
CA GLU A 416 -24.51 -0.86 -3.74
C GLU A 416 -25.24 -1.97 -4.50
N GLN A 417 -25.19 -1.89 -5.83
CA GLN A 417 -25.50 -3.02 -6.69
C GLN A 417 -24.38 -4.07 -6.59
N ARG A 418 -24.63 -5.28 -7.08
CA ARG A 418 -23.71 -6.41 -6.93
C ARG A 418 -22.27 -6.13 -7.45
N ASP A 419 -22.19 -5.46 -8.59
CA ASP A 419 -20.95 -5.09 -9.28
C ASP A 419 -20.24 -3.88 -8.67
N GLY A 420 -20.93 -3.12 -7.81
CA GLY A 420 -20.41 -1.94 -7.12
C GLY A 420 -20.08 -2.18 -5.63
N MET A 421 -20.16 -3.40 -5.14
CA MET A 421 -19.88 -3.70 -3.74
C MET A 421 -18.43 -3.43 -3.37
N PRO A 422 -18.13 -2.75 -2.25
CA PRO A 422 -16.77 -2.49 -1.83
C PRO A 422 -16.05 -3.72 -1.22
N ALA A 423 -16.78 -4.79 -0.92
CA ALA A 423 -16.18 -6.04 -0.47
C ALA A 423 -15.44 -6.77 -1.61
N ASN A 424 -14.36 -7.46 -1.27
CA ASN A 424 -13.61 -8.29 -2.20
C ASN A 424 -14.47 -9.46 -2.69
N GLU A 425 -14.37 -9.78 -3.97
CA GLU A 425 -15.16 -10.85 -4.60
C GLU A 425 -14.99 -12.22 -3.92
N GLU A 426 -13.78 -12.52 -3.45
CA GLU A 426 -13.50 -13.75 -2.70
C GLU A 426 -14.31 -13.83 -1.40
N GLU A 427 -14.43 -12.70 -0.66
CA GLU A 427 -15.20 -12.64 0.58
C GLU A 427 -16.69 -12.72 0.31
N VAL A 428 -17.17 -12.10 -0.75
CA VAL A 428 -18.58 -12.19 -1.17
C VAL A 428 -18.93 -13.63 -1.55
N THR A 429 -18.07 -14.28 -2.34
CA THR A 429 -18.26 -15.69 -2.73
C THR A 429 -18.31 -16.60 -1.50
N ARG A 430 -17.37 -16.41 -0.57
CA ARG A 430 -17.35 -17.17 0.69
C ARG A 430 -18.64 -16.98 1.51
N ALA A 431 -19.14 -15.74 1.61
CA ALA A 431 -20.38 -15.46 2.34
C ALA A 431 -21.58 -16.18 1.71
N LEU A 432 -21.68 -16.19 0.39
CA LEU A 432 -22.72 -16.90 -0.35
C LEU A 432 -22.63 -18.42 -0.16
N GLU A 433 -21.43 -18.99 -0.22
CA GLU A 433 -21.16 -20.43 0.00
C GLU A 433 -21.58 -20.85 1.43
N GLU A 434 -21.41 -19.98 2.42
CA GLU A 434 -21.85 -20.22 3.80
C GLU A 434 -23.35 -19.96 4.01
N GLY A 435 -24.09 -19.63 2.95
CA GLY A 435 -25.54 -19.45 2.97
C GLY A 435 -26.00 -18.10 3.53
N VAL A 436 -25.17 -17.05 3.40
CA VAL A 436 -25.61 -15.67 3.63
C VAL A 436 -26.42 -15.20 2.43
N VAL A 437 -27.59 -14.60 2.68
CA VAL A 437 -28.39 -13.96 1.65
C VAL A 437 -27.96 -12.51 1.49
N ILE A 438 -27.64 -12.07 0.27
CA ILE A 438 -27.23 -10.69 0.00
C ILE A 438 -28.32 -9.95 -0.77
N GLN A 439 -28.77 -8.81 -0.23
CA GLN A 439 -29.76 -7.92 -0.82
C GLN A 439 -29.06 -6.61 -1.22
N ASN A 440 -28.88 -6.40 -2.51
CA ASN A 440 -28.23 -5.23 -3.08
C ASN A 440 -29.23 -4.11 -3.40
N GLY A 441 -28.78 -2.86 -3.37
CA GLY A 441 -29.55 -1.70 -3.79
C GLY A 441 -30.58 -1.23 -2.77
N TRP A 442 -30.32 -1.40 -1.46
CA TRP A 442 -31.23 -1.03 -0.38
C TRP A 442 -30.52 -0.25 0.72
N GLY A 443 -31.11 0.88 1.14
CA GLY A 443 -30.67 1.68 2.27
C GLY A 443 -31.61 1.58 3.46
N PRO A 444 -31.12 1.61 4.71
CA PRO A 444 -31.97 1.52 5.90
C PRO A 444 -32.87 2.75 6.02
N LYS A 445 -34.12 2.54 6.47
CA LYS A 445 -35.13 3.58 6.67
C LYS A 445 -35.51 3.71 8.14
N GLU A 446 -35.88 2.60 8.78
CA GLU A 446 -36.25 2.57 10.19
C GLU A 446 -36.12 1.17 10.79
N VAL A 447 -35.82 1.10 12.09
CA VAL A 447 -35.80 -0.14 12.86
C VAL A 447 -37.19 -0.37 13.49
N LEU A 448 -37.72 -1.55 13.27
CA LEU A 448 -39.01 -1.95 13.87
C LEU A 448 -38.80 -2.54 15.26
N ARG A 449 -39.70 -2.17 16.18
CA ARG A 449 -39.69 -2.70 17.56
C ARG A 449 -41.04 -3.28 17.95
N ARG A 450 -40.98 -4.33 18.75
CA ARG A 450 -42.14 -4.92 19.42
C ARG A 450 -41.77 -5.17 20.87
N ASP A 451 -42.60 -4.70 21.79
CA ASP A 451 -42.38 -4.86 23.24
C ASP A 451 -41.03 -4.36 23.74
N GLY A 452 -40.50 -3.31 23.10
CA GLY A 452 -39.21 -2.69 23.43
C GLY A 452 -37.96 -3.36 22.81
N ALA A 453 -38.11 -4.52 22.16
CA ALA A 453 -37.06 -5.24 21.48
C ALA A 453 -37.11 -5.03 19.95
N VAL A 454 -36.00 -5.31 19.27
CA VAL A 454 -35.92 -5.36 17.80
C VAL A 454 -36.91 -6.43 17.29
N SER A 455 -37.64 -6.11 16.23
CA SER A 455 -38.49 -7.07 15.53
C SER A 455 -38.29 -7.09 14.02
N GLY A 456 -37.49 -6.14 13.48
CA GLY A 456 -37.22 -6.07 12.07
C GLY A 456 -36.62 -4.73 11.67
N ILE A 457 -36.42 -4.55 10.38
CA ILE A 457 -35.91 -3.30 9.77
C ILE A 457 -36.59 -3.07 8.42
N VAL A 458 -36.92 -1.82 8.14
CA VAL A 458 -37.40 -1.37 6.83
C VAL A 458 -36.25 -0.72 6.06
N PHE A 459 -36.17 -1.09 4.82
CA PHE A 459 -35.26 -0.50 3.85
C PHE A 459 -36.01 0.22 2.74
N LYS A 460 -35.36 1.18 2.09
CA LYS A 460 -35.81 1.86 0.89
C LYS A 460 -34.86 1.57 -0.26
N SER A 461 -35.38 1.46 -1.48
CA SER A 461 -34.55 1.17 -2.65
C SER A 461 -33.51 2.28 -2.90
N CYS A 462 -32.29 1.88 -3.22
CA CYS A 462 -31.17 2.78 -3.57
C CYS A 462 -30.72 2.49 -4.99
N PRO A 463 -31.30 3.15 -6.01
CA PRO A 463 -30.91 2.94 -7.40
C PRO A 463 -29.51 3.47 -7.76
N ARG A 464 -28.98 4.40 -6.98
CA ARG A 464 -27.65 4.99 -7.23
C ARG A 464 -27.00 5.40 -5.92
N VAL A 465 -25.72 5.02 -5.72
CA VAL A 465 -24.92 5.33 -4.52
C VAL A 465 -23.99 6.53 -4.74
N LEU A 466 -23.35 6.60 -5.93
CA LEU A 466 -22.39 7.65 -6.28
C LEU A 466 -23.00 8.64 -7.26
N ASP A 467 -22.62 9.89 -7.16
CA ASP A 467 -22.98 10.90 -8.17
C ASP A 467 -22.10 10.81 -9.43
N GLU A 468 -22.34 11.70 -10.38
CA GLU A 468 -21.60 11.74 -11.65
C GLU A 468 -20.10 12.04 -11.50
N THR A 469 -19.69 12.57 -10.34
CA THR A 469 -18.29 12.85 -9.99
C THR A 469 -17.62 11.72 -9.21
N GLY A 470 -18.38 10.62 -8.92
CA GLY A 470 -17.90 9.49 -8.13
C GLY A 470 -17.93 9.72 -6.62
N ARG A 471 -18.60 10.78 -6.13
CA ARG A 471 -18.74 11.04 -4.69
C ARG A 471 -19.97 10.32 -4.14
N PHE A 472 -19.86 9.90 -2.89
CA PHE A 472 -20.97 9.27 -2.16
C PHE A 472 -22.14 10.24 -2.03
N ASN A 473 -23.23 9.96 -2.76
CA ASN A 473 -24.46 10.74 -2.79
C ASN A 473 -25.63 9.84 -3.18
N PRO A 474 -26.09 8.97 -2.23
CA PRO A 474 -27.11 7.98 -2.51
C PRO A 474 -28.46 8.62 -2.83
N VAL A 475 -29.11 8.11 -3.85
CA VAL A 475 -30.47 8.46 -4.26
C VAL A 475 -31.41 7.33 -3.84
N TYR A 476 -32.53 7.67 -3.19
CA TYR A 476 -33.49 6.70 -2.68
C TYR A 476 -34.85 6.84 -3.39
N ASP A 477 -35.50 5.71 -3.55
CA ASP A 477 -36.92 5.61 -3.90
C ASP A 477 -37.71 5.27 -2.62
N GLU A 478 -38.38 6.29 -2.07
CA GLU A 478 -39.12 6.19 -0.80
C GLU A 478 -40.37 5.35 -0.90
N ASP A 479 -40.89 5.13 -2.10
CA ASP A 479 -42.14 4.35 -2.33
C ASP A 479 -41.84 2.84 -2.44
N LYS A 480 -40.59 2.49 -2.77
CA LYS A 480 -40.19 1.09 -2.88
C LYS A 480 -39.47 0.61 -1.62
N LEU A 481 -40.19 -0.15 -0.81
CA LEU A 481 -39.77 -0.62 0.50
C LEU A 481 -39.49 -2.13 0.53
N LEU A 482 -38.55 -2.52 1.36
CA LEU A 482 -38.25 -3.91 1.73
C LEU A 482 -38.26 -4.00 3.25
N THR A 483 -39.09 -4.89 3.80
CA THR A 483 -39.12 -5.15 5.24
C THR A 483 -38.55 -6.54 5.52
N LEU A 484 -37.64 -6.62 6.49
CA LEU A 484 -37.07 -7.86 6.96
C LEU A 484 -37.32 -8.02 8.45
N ASP A 485 -37.77 -9.19 8.86
CA ASP A 485 -37.84 -9.58 10.28
C ASP A 485 -36.39 -9.76 10.79
N ALA A 486 -36.13 -9.38 12.04
CA ALA A 486 -34.83 -9.52 12.65
C ALA A 486 -34.91 -9.64 14.17
N ASP A 487 -34.14 -10.56 14.75
CA ASP A 487 -33.89 -10.63 16.19
C ASP A 487 -32.74 -9.68 16.58
N ILE A 488 -31.80 -9.47 15.66
CA ILE A 488 -30.65 -8.58 15.82
C ILE A 488 -30.30 -7.91 14.50
N ILE A 489 -29.91 -6.63 14.58
CA ILE A 489 -29.42 -5.84 13.45
C ILE A 489 -27.98 -5.41 13.76
N LEU A 490 -27.05 -5.82 12.88
CA LEU A 490 -25.62 -5.54 12.99
C LEU A 490 -25.22 -4.49 11.97
N MET A 491 -24.85 -3.28 12.45
CA MET A 491 -24.48 -2.15 11.61
C MET A 491 -22.98 -2.22 11.26
N ALA A 492 -22.66 -2.37 9.98
CA ALA A 492 -21.30 -2.47 9.43
C ALA A 492 -21.09 -1.41 8.33
N ILE A 493 -21.50 -0.17 8.60
CA ILE A 493 -21.54 0.97 7.66
C ILE A 493 -20.31 1.90 7.76
N GLY A 494 -19.20 1.39 8.19
CA GLY A 494 -17.96 2.13 8.37
C GLY A 494 -17.60 2.33 9.84
N GLN A 495 -16.55 3.11 10.06
CA GLN A 495 -15.90 3.35 11.35
C GLN A 495 -15.39 4.77 11.40
N LYS A 496 -15.26 5.36 12.60
CA LYS A 496 -14.68 6.69 12.82
C LYS A 496 -13.56 6.64 13.85
N ALA A 497 -12.59 7.53 13.72
CA ALA A 497 -11.58 7.75 14.76
C ALA A 497 -12.26 8.29 16.03
N ASP A 498 -11.78 7.84 17.19
CA ASP A 498 -12.12 8.38 18.48
C ASP A 498 -10.95 9.21 18.99
N LEU A 499 -11.12 10.53 18.99
CA LEU A 499 -10.11 11.49 19.41
C LEU A 499 -10.56 12.29 20.67
N GLU A 500 -11.61 11.81 21.37
CA GLU A 500 -12.15 12.49 22.56
C GLU A 500 -11.11 12.59 23.68
N PHE A 501 -10.16 11.66 23.75
CA PHE A 501 -9.06 11.69 24.72
C PHE A 501 -8.10 12.87 24.56
N LEU A 502 -8.11 13.56 23.41
CA LEU A 502 -7.32 14.78 23.19
C LEU A 502 -7.92 16.01 23.88
N ASN A 503 -9.18 15.94 24.35
CA ASN A 503 -9.90 16.99 25.07
C ASN A 503 -9.82 18.39 24.43
N GLY A 504 -9.64 18.47 23.11
CA GLY A 504 -9.47 19.71 22.36
C GLY A 504 -8.16 20.46 22.61
N ALA A 505 -7.19 19.83 23.30
CA ALA A 505 -5.88 20.41 23.57
C ALA A 505 -4.96 20.46 22.33
N TYR A 506 -5.29 19.64 21.30
CA TYR A 506 -4.52 19.54 20.06
C TYR A 506 -5.45 19.65 18.86
N GLU A 507 -5.04 20.45 17.86
CA GLU A 507 -5.67 20.45 16.55
C GLU A 507 -5.07 19.28 15.74
N VAL A 508 -5.92 18.33 15.37
CA VAL A 508 -5.53 17.18 14.53
C VAL A 508 -6.32 17.27 13.24
N GLU A 509 -5.63 17.38 12.12
CA GLU A 509 -6.25 17.23 10.81
C GLU A 509 -6.63 15.75 10.60
N THR A 510 -7.89 15.51 10.28
CA THR A 510 -8.40 14.17 9.90
C THR A 510 -8.88 14.23 8.46
N GLU A 511 -8.43 13.30 7.63
CA GLU A 511 -8.95 13.11 6.26
C GLU A 511 -10.32 12.42 6.24
#